data_c3f700cadee5961d97d1b9c0b78281ba
#
_entry.id   c3f700cadee5961d97d1b9c0b78281ba
#
_cell.length_a   1.000
_cell.length_b   1.000
_cell.length_c   1.000
_cell.angle_alpha   90.00
_cell.angle_beta   90.00
_cell.angle_gamma   90.00
#
_symmetry.space_group_name_H-M   'P 1'
#
loop_
_entity.id
_entity.type
_entity.pdbx_description
1 polymer ?
#
loop_
_entity_poly.entity_id
_entity_poly.type
_entity_poly.pdbx_seq_one_letter_code
_entity_poly.pdbx_strand_id
1 'polypeptide(L)'
;MKHFNLGATRNFVATAVVLLVSQSASAAGFYISEVGTPLSLGTAGAANPTNNISADSSWTNPAGMTGLDKSEMLAGFQVVSPKIEFDSSSASTGNGGDGGNAGNTVAIPSFFYVGAVTDRLRLGISSAGLMGGGVDYGDGFTGRYATSLAELGAVGISPAIGFKVNDRFSVGAGVSIIYTRFDMDVAINQSAVDAPDGKFKIVKADDWGYLRYLLESR
;
A
#
# COMPACT_ATOMS: atom_id res chain seq x y z
N MET A 1 -5.73 41.32 34.04
CA MET A 1 -6.37 40.29 33.22
C MET A 1 -5.65 40.22 31.89
N LYS A 2 -4.94 39.11 31.57
CA LYS A 2 -4.26 38.91 30.29
C LYS A 2 -5.28 38.43 29.27
N HIS A 3 -5.55 39.22 28.25
CA HIS A 3 -6.38 38.81 27.13
C HIS A 3 -5.67 37.68 26.37
N PHE A 4 -6.20 36.48 26.48
CA PHE A 4 -5.76 35.35 25.69
C PHE A 4 -6.14 35.58 24.24
N ASN A 5 -5.17 35.70 23.35
CA ASN A 5 -5.38 36.02 21.94
C ASN A 5 -5.84 34.76 21.18
N LEU A 6 -7.16 34.51 21.17
CA LEU A 6 -7.78 33.35 20.49
C LEU A 6 -7.41 33.26 18.99
N GLY A 7 -7.09 34.38 18.34
CA GLY A 7 -6.67 34.39 16.94
C GLY A 7 -5.33 33.75 16.70
N ALA A 8 -4.36 33.99 17.59
CA ALA A 8 -3.02 33.40 17.47
C ALA A 8 -3.04 31.87 17.69
N THR A 9 -3.84 31.40 18.66
CA THR A 9 -3.99 29.96 18.95
C THR A 9 -4.64 29.22 17.79
N ARG A 10 -5.69 29.80 17.17
CA ARG A 10 -6.37 29.22 16.00
C ARG A 10 -5.45 29.09 14.79
N ASN A 11 -4.65 30.12 14.53
CA ASN A 11 -3.70 30.10 13.41
C ASN A 11 -2.56 29.10 13.67
N PHE A 12 -2.10 28.98 14.92
CA PHE A 12 -1.07 28.01 15.30
C PHE A 12 -1.55 26.56 15.13
N VAL A 13 -2.77 26.26 15.56
CA VAL A 13 -3.38 24.93 15.37
C VAL A 13 -3.57 24.61 13.89
N ALA A 14 -4.07 25.56 13.09
CA ALA A 14 -4.24 25.39 11.65
C ALA A 14 -2.90 25.14 10.95
N THR A 15 -1.85 25.86 11.31
CA THR A 15 -0.50 25.68 10.75
C THR A 15 0.10 24.35 11.18
N ALA A 16 -0.09 23.91 12.43
CA ALA A 16 0.36 22.61 12.92
C ALA A 16 -0.32 21.44 12.19
N VAL A 17 -1.63 21.55 11.94
CA VAL A 17 -2.39 20.54 11.17
C VAL A 17 -1.89 20.47 9.73
N VAL A 18 -1.66 21.60 9.07
CA VAL A 18 -1.11 21.64 7.70
C VAL A 18 0.28 21.03 7.63
N LEU A 19 1.15 21.30 8.61
CA LEU A 19 2.50 20.72 8.68
C LEU A 19 2.49 19.21 8.94
N LEU A 20 1.50 18.70 9.69
CA LEU A 20 1.35 17.25 9.92
C LEU A 20 0.84 16.50 8.68
N VAL A 21 0.04 17.16 7.83
CA VAL A 21 -0.48 16.55 6.59
C VAL A 21 0.55 16.58 5.46
N SER A 22 1.49 17.51 5.45
CA SER A 22 2.48 17.67 4.38
C SER A 22 3.60 16.62 4.36
N GLN A 23 3.72 15.76 5.40
CA GLN A 23 4.76 14.71 5.47
C GLN A 23 4.40 13.44 4.69
N SER A 24 3.20 13.35 4.10
CA SER A 24 2.72 12.13 3.43
C SER A 24 2.99 12.06 1.93
N ALA A 25 3.67 13.03 1.34
CA ALA A 25 4.03 13.04 -0.07
C ALA A 25 5.35 12.29 -0.34
N SER A 26 5.47 11.06 0.15
CA SER A 26 6.52 10.16 -0.31
C SER A 26 6.00 9.46 -1.58
N ALA A 27 6.62 9.72 -2.71
CA ALA A 27 6.33 9.05 -3.96
C ALA A 27 6.71 7.56 -3.87
N ALA A 28 5.80 6.74 -3.38
CA ALA A 28 5.93 5.29 -3.40
C ALA A 28 5.35 4.79 -4.72
N GLY A 29 6.16 4.67 -5.76
CA GLY A 29 5.73 4.25 -7.09
C GLY A 29 5.13 2.84 -7.15
N PHE A 30 5.18 2.07 -6.07
CA PHE A 30 4.59 0.73 -5.94
C PHE A 30 3.42 0.66 -4.94
N TYR A 31 2.99 1.79 -4.39
CA TYR A 31 1.86 1.81 -3.47
C TYR A 31 0.54 1.66 -4.23
N ILE A 32 -0.28 0.70 -3.80
CA ILE A 32 -1.61 0.46 -4.33
C ILE A 32 -2.60 1.06 -3.34
N SER A 33 -3.26 2.14 -3.76
CA SER A 33 -4.27 2.84 -2.93
C SER A 33 -5.60 2.11 -2.89
N GLU A 34 -5.89 1.35 -3.94
CA GLU A 34 -7.10 0.56 -4.07
C GLU A 34 -6.96 -0.76 -3.31
N VAL A 35 -8.05 -1.19 -2.71
CA VAL A 35 -8.20 -2.54 -2.20
C VAL A 35 -9.18 -3.33 -3.06
N GLY A 36 -9.10 -4.65 -3.06
CA GLY A 36 -9.86 -5.53 -3.94
C GLY A 36 -11.38 -5.56 -3.65
N THR A 37 -12.02 -4.40 -3.52
CA THR A 37 -13.47 -4.26 -3.27
C THR A 37 -14.16 -3.44 -4.36
N PRO A 38 -15.47 -3.64 -4.61
CA PRO A 38 -16.18 -2.90 -5.64
C PRO A 38 -16.14 -1.38 -5.45
N LEU A 39 -16.24 -0.90 -4.20
CA LEU A 39 -16.21 0.53 -3.91
C LEU A 39 -14.84 1.12 -4.20
N SER A 40 -13.79 0.50 -3.71
CA SER A 40 -12.43 1.00 -3.86
C SER A 40 -11.98 0.94 -5.32
N LEU A 41 -12.16 -0.20 -5.99
CA LEU A 41 -11.80 -0.36 -7.41
C LEU A 41 -12.64 0.53 -8.33
N GLY A 42 -13.96 0.61 -8.07
CA GLY A 42 -14.88 1.41 -8.89
C GLY A 42 -14.64 2.91 -8.82
N THR A 43 -13.98 3.38 -7.78
CA THR A 43 -13.66 4.81 -7.56
C THR A 43 -12.15 5.11 -7.63
N ALA A 44 -11.34 4.13 -8.04
CA ALA A 44 -9.88 4.23 -8.01
C ALA A 44 -9.35 4.70 -6.63
N GLY A 45 -9.93 4.18 -5.55
CA GLY A 45 -9.58 4.53 -4.17
C GLY A 45 -10.13 5.87 -3.67
N ALA A 46 -10.74 6.69 -4.51
CA ALA A 46 -11.19 8.04 -4.13
C ALA A 46 -12.28 8.04 -3.04
N ALA A 47 -13.10 6.99 -2.97
CA ALA A 47 -14.13 6.84 -1.94
C ALA A 47 -13.61 6.25 -0.62
N ASN A 48 -12.38 5.75 -0.57
CA ASN A 48 -11.81 5.08 0.61
C ASN A 48 -11.93 5.92 1.90
N PRO A 49 -11.57 7.22 1.92
CA PRO A 49 -11.65 8.03 3.13
C PRO A 49 -13.08 8.28 3.63
N THR A 50 -14.07 8.15 2.77
CA THR A 50 -15.49 8.40 3.10
C THR A 50 -16.31 7.12 3.23
N ASN A 51 -15.66 5.95 3.14
CA ASN A 51 -16.34 4.66 3.20
C ASN A 51 -17.00 4.42 4.58
N ASN A 52 -18.32 4.30 4.55
CA ASN A 52 -19.14 4.04 5.73
C ASN A 52 -20.30 3.08 5.42
N ILE A 53 -20.19 2.33 4.33
CA ILE A 53 -21.25 1.48 3.79
C ILE A 53 -20.85 0.02 3.60
N SER A 54 -19.59 -0.32 3.86
CA SER A 54 -19.09 -1.69 3.69
C SER A 54 -17.94 -2.01 4.64
N ALA A 55 -17.67 -3.31 4.84
CA ALA A 55 -16.70 -3.80 5.82
C ALA A 55 -15.26 -3.40 5.55
N ASP A 56 -14.91 -3.03 4.31
CA ASP A 56 -13.59 -2.50 3.96
C ASP A 56 -13.30 -1.11 4.57
N SER A 57 -14.31 -0.47 5.18
CA SER A 57 -14.10 0.67 6.08
C SER A 57 -13.17 0.35 7.24
N SER A 58 -13.07 -0.91 7.69
CA SER A 58 -12.11 -1.33 8.71
C SER A 58 -10.65 -1.09 8.31
N TRP A 59 -10.37 -1.03 7.01
CA TRP A 59 -9.06 -0.70 6.46
C TRP A 59 -8.96 0.76 6.02
N THR A 60 -10.00 1.26 5.35
CA THR A 60 -9.96 2.53 4.63
C THR A 60 -10.36 3.72 5.50
N ASN A 61 -11.31 3.52 6.43
CA ASN A 61 -11.83 4.55 7.33
C ASN A 61 -12.43 3.91 8.59
N PRO A 62 -11.64 3.64 9.64
CA PRO A 62 -12.15 3.00 10.86
C PRO A 62 -13.34 3.72 11.51
N ALA A 63 -13.42 5.05 11.43
CA ALA A 63 -14.58 5.80 11.91
C ALA A 63 -15.85 5.48 11.11
N GLY A 64 -15.69 5.17 9.82
CA GLY A 64 -16.76 4.80 8.91
C GLY A 64 -17.45 3.48 9.27
N MET A 65 -16.76 2.57 9.96
CA MET A 65 -17.37 1.32 10.46
C MET A 65 -18.65 1.54 11.25
N THR A 66 -18.79 2.71 11.91
CA THR A 66 -19.98 3.06 12.68
C THR A 66 -21.21 3.33 11.82
N GLY A 67 -21.06 3.43 10.50
CA GLY A 67 -22.16 3.50 9.54
C GLY A 67 -22.83 2.16 9.24
N LEU A 68 -22.18 1.03 9.65
CA LEU A 68 -22.75 -0.30 9.46
C LEU A 68 -23.71 -0.63 10.61
N ASP A 69 -24.95 -0.98 10.28
CA ASP A 69 -25.98 -1.32 11.27
C ASP A 69 -25.76 -2.69 11.92
N LYS A 70 -25.07 -3.60 11.23
CA LYS A 70 -24.83 -4.98 11.66
C LYS A 70 -23.40 -5.42 11.32
N SER A 71 -23.00 -6.56 11.88
CA SER A 71 -21.73 -7.18 11.52
C SER A 71 -21.72 -7.55 10.04
N GLU A 72 -20.60 -7.28 9.38
CA GLU A 72 -20.42 -7.49 7.95
C GLU A 72 -19.04 -8.08 7.66
N MET A 73 -18.98 -8.94 6.66
CA MET A 73 -17.77 -9.52 6.13
C MET A 73 -17.71 -9.28 4.61
N LEU A 74 -16.55 -8.88 4.13
CA LEU A 74 -16.28 -8.69 2.71
C LEU A 74 -14.96 -9.35 2.36
N ALA A 75 -14.94 -10.12 1.28
CA ALA A 75 -13.74 -10.67 0.68
C ALA A 75 -13.69 -10.25 -0.77
N GLY A 76 -12.49 -9.96 -1.26
CA GLY A 76 -12.28 -9.56 -2.63
C GLY A 76 -10.88 -9.87 -3.10
N PHE A 77 -10.63 -9.60 -4.36
CA PHE A 77 -9.30 -9.64 -4.95
C PHE A 77 -9.21 -8.65 -6.11
N GLN A 78 -8.01 -8.21 -6.38
CA GLN A 78 -7.69 -7.47 -7.60
C GLN A 78 -6.58 -8.18 -8.35
N VAL A 79 -6.61 -8.08 -9.68
CA VAL A 79 -5.56 -8.58 -10.55
C VAL A 79 -4.88 -7.39 -11.18
N VAL A 80 -3.58 -7.28 -10.98
CA VAL A 80 -2.74 -6.25 -11.60
C VAL A 80 -1.87 -6.94 -12.63
N SER A 81 -1.95 -6.50 -13.89
CA SER A 81 -1.18 -7.05 -15.01
C SER A 81 -0.50 -5.90 -15.75
N PRO A 82 0.66 -5.44 -15.28
CA PRO A 82 1.37 -4.36 -15.91
C PRO A 82 2.04 -4.83 -17.21
N LYS A 83 2.09 -3.94 -18.19
CA LYS A 83 2.95 -4.09 -19.37
C LYS A 83 4.14 -3.17 -19.19
N ILE A 84 5.33 -3.76 -19.00
CA ILE A 84 6.59 -3.03 -18.76
C ILE A 84 7.60 -3.50 -19.80
N GLU A 85 7.91 -2.62 -20.72
CA GLU A 85 8.83 -2.89 -21.83
C GLU A 85 10.01 -1.92 -21.75
N PHE A 86 11.20 -2.44 -22.03
CA PHE A 86 12.44 -1.65 -22.09
C PHE A 86 12.85 -1.42 -23.53
N ASP A 87 13.14 -0.19 -23.91
CA ASP A 87 13.71 0.12 -25.21
C ASP A 87 15.23 0.02 -25.16
N SER A 88 15.76 -1.04 -25.74
CA SER A 88 17.19 -1.31 -25.77
C SER A 88 17.97 -0.53 -26.86
N SER A 89 17.29 0.24 -27.69
CA SER A 89 17.93 0.97 -28.84
C SER A 89 19.00 1.97 -28.39
N SER A 90 18.91 2.47 -27.15
CA SER A 90 19.85 3.41 -26.55
C SER A 90 20.74 2.77 -25.47
N ALA A 91 20.68 1.45 -25.28
CA ALA A 91 21.47 0.76 -24.26
C ALA A 91 22.93 0.64 -24.70
N SER A 92 23.85 1.15 -23.87
CA SER A 92 25.30 1.10 -24.12
C SER A 92 25.98 -0.14 -23.54
N THR A 93 25.26 -1.01 -22.88
CA THR A 93 25.79 -2.13 -22.12
C THR A 93 25.54 -3.46 -22.80
N GLY A 94 26.41 -3.83 -23.71
CA GLY A 94 26.66 -5.22 -24.05
C GLY A 94 25.58 -5.95 -24.86
N ASN A 95 25.86 -7.21 -25.15
CA ASN A 95 24.99 -8.12 -25.86
C ASN A 95 23.80 -8.53 -24.97
N GLY A 96 22.59 -8.40 -25.49
CA GLY A 96 21.36 -8.81 -24.82
C GLY A 96 20.13 -8.27 -25.55
N GLY A 97 18.96 -8.76 -25.19
CA GLY A 97 17.66 -8.31 -25.67
C GLY A 97 17.03 -7.27 -24.76
N ASP A 98 15.84 -6.82 -25.12
CA ASP A 98 15.02 -5.89 -24.36
C ASP A 98 14.33 -6.53 -23.13
N GLY A 99 14.37 -7.87 -23.00
CA GLY A 99 13.69 -8.62 -21.95
C GLY A 99 12.20 -8.80 -22.16
N GLY A 100 11.61 -8.26 -23.25
CA GLY A 100 10.19 -8.37 -23.56
C GLY A 100 9.31 -7.64 -22.54
N ASN A 101 8.14 -8.21 -22.23
CA ASN A 101 7.30 -7.68 -21.15
C ASN A 101 7.80 -8.21 -19.79
N ALA A 102 8.46 -7.35 -19.04
CA ALA A 102 8.97 -7.66 -17.70
C ALA A 102 7.93 -7.57 -16.59
N GLY A 103 6.72 -7.10 -16.87
CA GLY A 103 5.67 -6.96 -15.88
C GLY A 103 5.02 -8.30 -15.52
N ASN A 104 5.01 -8.63 -14.23
CA ASN A 104 4.37 -9.84 -13.72
C ASN A 104 2.91 -9.60 -13.34
N THR A 105 2.03 -10.55 -13.72
CA THR A 105 0.63 -10.52 -13.28
C THR A 105 0.54 -11.00 -11.83
N VAL A 106 -0.05 -10.17 -10.97
CA VAL A 106 -0.21 -10.46 -9.54
C VAL A 106 -1.69 -10.42 -9.17
N ALA A 107 -2.14 -11.44 -8.42
CA ALA A 107 -3.45 -11.44 -7.77
C ALA A 107 -3.28 -11.06 -6.29
N ILE A 108 -3.99 -10.03 -5.86
CA ILE A 108 -3.91 -9.45 -4.51
C ILE A 108 -5.24 -9.71 -3.80
N PRO A 109 -5.32 -10.73 -2.92
CA PRO A 109 -6.51 -10.98 -2.14
C PRO A 109 -6.70 -9.93 -1.04
N SER A 110 -7.93 -9.71 -0.64
CA SER A 110 -8.30 -8.85 0.49
C SER A 110 -9.44 -9.46 1.29
N PHE A 111 -9.44 -9.17 2.60
CA PHE A 111 -10.46 -9.64 3.52
C PHE A 111 -10.73 -8.56 4.57
N PHE A 112 -12.00 -8.36 4.88
CA PHE A 112 -12.47 -7.34 5.81
C PHE A 112 -13.61 -7.91 6.65
N TYR A 113 -13.58 -7.59 7.93
CA TYR A 113 -14.65 -7.91 8.85
C TYR A 113 -14.89 -6.76 9.81
N VAL A 114 -16.14 -6.41 10.00
CA VAL A 114 -16.59 -5.45 11.01
C VAL A 114 -17.63 -6.14 11.90
N GLY A 115 -17.33 -6.23 13.19
CA GLY A 115 -18.26 -6.73 14.21
C GLY A 115 -18.99 -5.58 14.89
N ALA A 116 -20.31 -5.61 14.87
CA ALA A 116 -21.17 -4.71 15.63
C ALA A 116 -21.26 -5.20 17.09
N VAL A 117 -20.47 -4.58 17.98
CA VAL A 117 -20.37 -4.99 19.39
C VAL A 117 -21.49 -4.35 20.21
N THR A 118 -21.75 -3.06 19.98
CA THR A 118 -22.87 -2.31 20.56
C THR A 118 -23.43 -1.35 19.51
N ASP A 119 -24.48 -0.59 19.85
CA ASP A 119 -25.02 0.44 18.95
C ASP A 119 -23.98 1.53 18.59
N ARG A 120 -22.92 1.67 19.38
CA ARG A 120 -21.90 2.71 19.22
C ARG A 120 -20.51 2.18 18.91
N LEU A 121 -20.23 0.90 19.24
CA LEU A 121 -18.89 0.32 19.12
C LEU A 121 -18.81 -0.68 17.98
N ARG A 122 -17.82 -0.51 17.11
CA ARG A 122 -17.44 -1.45 16.06
C ARG A 122 -16.01 -1.90 16.24
N LEU A 123 -15.76 -3.18 16.08
CA LEU A 123 -14.42 -3.75 15.99
C LEU A 123 -14.22 -4.29 14.58
N GLY A 124 -13.09 -3.96 13.98
CA GLY A 124 -12.72 -4.39 12.64
C GLY A 124 -11.43 -5.20 12.64
N ILE A 125 -11.33 -6.09 11.67
CA ILE A 125 -10.07 -6.70 11.26
C ILE A 125 -10.05 -6.80 9.75
N SER A 126 -8.93 -6.45 9.16
CA SER A 126 -8.74 -6.45 7.71
C SER A 126 -7.37 -6.98 7.31
N SER A 127 -7.30 -7.52 6.10
CA SER A 127 -6.06 -7.88 5.45
C SER A 127 -6.13 -7.45 3.99
N ALA A 128 -5.13 -6.69 3.54
CA ALA A 128 -5.05 -6.20 2.17
C ALA A 128 -3.60 -6.04 1.71
N GLY A 129 -3.38 -6.11 0.39
CA GLY A 129 -2.11 -5.74 -0.22
C GLY A 129 -1.93 -4.23 -0.20
N LEU A 130 -0.73 -3.79 0.17
CA LEU A 130 -0.31 -2.39 0.18
C LEU A 130 0.57 -2.06 -1.01
N MET A 131 1.38 -3.03 -1.39
CA MET A 131 2.33 -2.94 -2.50
C MET A 131 2.35 -4.30 -3.18
N GLY A 132 2.50 -4.29 -4.49
CA GLY A 132 2.66 -5.52 -5.24
C GLY A 132 3.07 -5.16 -6.65
N GLY A 133 4.17 -5.75 -7.08
CA GLY A 133 4.67 -5.57 -8.41
C GLY A 133 6.16 -5.84 -8.49
N GLY A 134 6.61 -6.02 -9.71
CA GLY A 134 8.00 -6.26 -9.97
C GLY A 134 8.25 -6.29 -11.46
N VAL A 135 9.52 -6.39 -11.78
CA VAL A 135 10.01 -6.60 -13.13
C VAL A 135 10.87 -7.85 -13.15
N ASP A 136 10.68 -8.69 -14.17
CA ASP A 136 11.53 -9.81 -14.51
C ASP A 136 11.88 -9.73 -15.99
N TYR A 137 13.06 -9.22 -16.28
CA TYR A 137 13.59 -9.08 -17.64
C TYR A 137 14.28 -10.34 -18.14
N GLY A 138 14.49 -11.33 -17.25
CA GLY A 138 15.20 -12.55 -17.58
C GLY A 138 16.72 -12.38 -17.71
N ASP A 139 17.40 -13.52 -17.85
CA ASP A 139 18.88 -13.60 -17.83
C ASP A 139 19.52 -13.03 -19.13
N GLY A 140 18.77 -12.96 -20.23
CA GLY A 140 19.23 -12.42 -21.53
C GLY A 140 19.07 -10.91 -21.69
N PHE A 141 18.65 -10.20 -20.67
CA PHE A 141 18.39 -8.77 -20.72
C PHE A 141 19.69 -7.95 -20.86
N THR A 142 19.65 -6.93 -21.70
CA THR A 142 20.83 -6.06 -21.92
C THR A 142 21.26 -5.32 -20.65
N GLY A 143 20.30 -4.96 -19.78
CA GLY A 143 20.52 -4.28 -18.49
C GLY A 143 20.75 -5.23 -17.29
N ARG A 144 20.93 -6.53 -17.51
CA ARG A 144 21.01 -7.56 -16.46
C ARG A 144 22.08 -7.32 -15.39
N TYR A 145 23.11 -6.54 -15.70
CA TYR A 145 24.18 -6.17 -14.75
C TYR A 145 23.74 -5.05 -13.79
N ALA A 146 22.64 -4.37 -14.08
CA ALA A 146 22.02 -3.43 -13.17
C ALA A 146 20.90 -4.09 -12.38
N THR A 147 19.99 -4.79 -13.08
CA THR A 147 18.95 -5.65 -12.50
C THR A 147 18.39 -6.58 -13.57
N SER A 148 18.16 -7.84 -13.24
CA SER A 148 17.42 -8.78 -14.07
C SER A 148 16.04 -9.05 -13.49
N LEU A 149 15.91 -8.99 -12.18
CA LEU A 149 14.66 -9.16 -11.44
C LEU A 149 14.63 -8.18 -10.27
N ALA A 150 13.49 -7.53 -10.08
CA ALA A 150 13.19 -6.78 -8.87
C ALA A 150 11.71 -6.93 -8.53
N GLU A 151 11.40 -7.53 -7.39
CA GLU A 151 10.03 -7.77 -6.91
C GLU A 151 9.84 -7.18 -5.53
N LEU A 152 8.74 -6.44 -5.33
CA LEU A 152 8.34 -5.88 -4.05
C LEU A 152 6.89 -6.28 -3.76
N GLY A 153 6.66 -6.87 -2.61
CA GLY A 153 5.32 -7.19 -2.12
C GLY A 153 5.14 -6.77 -0.68
N ALA A 154 3.98 -6.23 -0.34
CA ALA A 154 3.63 -5.92 1.04
C ALA A 154 2.16 -6.23 1.30
N VAL A 155 1.91 -6.93 2.40
CA VAL A 155 0.57 -7.29 2.89
C VAL A 155 0.44 -6.78 4.32
N GLY A 156 -0.69 -6.14 4.61
CA GLY A 156 -1.01 -5.67 5.96
C GLY A 156 -2.14 -6.46 6.59
N ILE A 157 -2.08 -6.61 7.92
CA ILE A 157 -3.19 -7.02 8.77
C ILE A 157 -3.50 -5.87 9.71
N SER A 158 -4.74 -5.43 9.77
CA SER A 158 -5.12 -4.22 10.50
C SER A 158 -6.34 -4.47 11.38
N PRO A 159 -6.14 -4.69 12.69
CA PRO A 159 -7.20 -4.50 13.67
C PRO A 159 -7.57 -3.02 13.78
N ALA A 160 -8.87 -2.74 13.91
CA ALA A 160 -9.42 -1.39 13.98
C ALA A 160 -10.57 -1.31 14.98
N ILE A 161 -10.80 -0.10 15.50
CA ILE A 161 -11.91 0.23 16.38
C ILE A 161 -12.60 1.49 15.86
N GLY A 162 -13.92 1.49 15.83
CA GLY A 162 -14.75 2.64 15.52
C GLY A 162 -15.75 2.91 16.63
N PHE A 163 -15.90 4.16 17.03
CA PHE A 163 -16.82 4.58 18.07
C PHE A 163 -17.68 5.76 17.63
N LYS A 164 -19.00 5.56 17.70
CA LYS A 164 -20.02 6.58 17.42
C LYS A 164 -20.20 7.48 18.64
N VAL A 165 -19.67 8.70 18.59
CA VAL A 165 -19.82 9.67 19.67
C VAL A 165 -21.25 10.20 19.73
N ASN A 166 -21.81 10.56 18.55
CA ASN A 166 -23.21 10.96 18.34
C ASN A 166 -23.59 10.70 16.89
N ASP A 167 -24.81 11.10 16.47
CA ASP A 167 -25.32 10.84 15.11
C ASP A 167 -24.56 11.60 13.99
N ARG A 168 -23.74 12.59 14.35
CA ARG A 168 -22.99 13.41 13.39
C ARG A 168 -21.48 13.22 13.48
N PHE A 169 -21.01 12.55 14.53
CA PHE A 169 -19.58 12.45 14.79
C PHE A 169 -19.19 11.06 15.27
N SER A 170 -18.24 10.46 14.60
CA SER A 170 -17.62 9.20 14.95
C SER A 170 -16.10 9.34 14.90
N VAL A 171 -15.42 8.55 15.71
CA VAL A 171 -13.96 8.45 15.73
C VAL A 171 -13.54 7.02 15.49
N GLY A 172 -12.38 6.83 14.88
CA GLY A 172 -11.83 5.51 14.65
C GLY A 172 -10.31 5.52 14.70
N ALA A 173 -9.77 4.37 15.04
CA ALA A 173 -8.33 4.12 15.04
C ALA A 173 -8.06 2.71 14.55
N GLY A 174 -6.94 2.52 13.86
CA GLY A 174 -6.46 1.23 13.43
C GLY A 174 -4.95 1.16 13.51
N VAL A 175 -4.45 -0.06 13.59
CA VAL A 175 -3.02 -0.36 13.63
C VAL A 175 -2.74 -1.39 12.54
N SER A 176 -1.82 -1.13 11.64
CA SER A 176 -1.43 -2.07 10.60
C SER A 176 -0.11 -2.74 10.93
N ILE A 177 -0.11 -4.06 10.92
CA ILE A 177 1.08 -4.90 10.96
C ILE A 177 1.36 -5.28 9.50
N ILE A 178 2.54 -4.93 8.99
CA ILE A 178 2.87 -5.06 7.57
C ILE A 178 4.00 -6.08 7.43
N TYR A 179 3.77 -7.06 6.57
CA TYR A 179 4.80 -7.95 6.08
C TYR A 179 5.26 -7.48 4.71
N THR A 180 6.55 -7.27 4.56
CA THR A 180 7.16 -6.83 3.30
C THR A 180 8.17 -7.87 2.81
N ARG A 181 8.15 -8.15 1.52
CA ARG A 181 9.11 -8.99 0.82
C ARG A 181 9.73 -8.19 -0.33
N PHE A 182 11.05 -8.24 -0.41
CA PHE A 182 11.81 -7.66 -1.51
C PHE A 182 12.82 -8.67 -2.04
N ASP A 183 12.78 -8.92 -3.34
CA ASP A 183 13.74 -9.77 -4.05
C ASP A 183 14.39 -8.96 -5.18
N MET A 184 15.73 -9.05 -5.33
CA MET A 184 16.45 -8.40 -6.41
C MET A 184 17.62 -9.26 -6.89
N ASP A 185 17.67 -9.53 -8.18
CA ASP A 185 18.73 -10.28 -8.82
C ASP A 185 19.48 -9.42 -9.85
N VAL A 186 20.81 -9.65 -9.94
CA VAL A 186 21.66 -9.05 -10.98
C VAL A 186 22.59 -10.11 -11.56
N ALA A 187 23.00 -9.91 -12.80
CA ALA A 187 24.06 -10.73 -13.40
C ALA A 187 25.44 -10.19 -13.00
N ILE A 188 26.41 -11.10 -12.89
CA ILE A 188 27.83 -10.78 -12.74
C ILE A 188 28.53 -11.15 -14.04
N ASN A 189 29.18 -10.17 -14.66
CA ASN A 189 29.96 -10.40 -15.86
C ASN A 189 31.21 -11.25 -15.53
N GLN A 190 31.28 -12.45 -16.09
CA GLN A 190 32.39 -13.37 -15.94
C GLN A 190 33.18 -13.57 -17.25
N SER A 191 32.98 -12.73 -18.26
CA SER A 191 33.63 -12.85 -19.57
C SER A 191 35.17 -12.79 -19.48
N ALA A 192 35.72 -12.15 -18.44
CA ALA A 192 37.18 -12.09 -18.22
C ALA A 192 37.83 -13.46 -17.91
N VAL A 193 37.03 -14.42 -17.48
CA VAL A 193 37.47 -15.84 -17.18
C VAL A 193 36.83 -16.83 -18.14
N ASP A 194 36.27 -16.37 -19.27
CA ASP A 194 35.62 -17.16 -20.30
C ASP A 194 34.50 -18.09 -19.74
N ALA A 195 33.76 -17.56 -18.76
CA ALA A 195 32.64 -18.24 -18.12
C ALA A 195 31.32 -17.56 -18.42
N PRO A 196 30.20 -18.27 -18.40
CA PRO A 196 28.86 -17.66 -18.47
C PRO A 196 28.64 -16.68 -17.34
N ASP A 197 27.80 -15.67 -17.57
CA ASP A 197 27.42 -14.70 -16.54
C ASP A 197 26.92 -15.43 -15.26
N GLY A 198 27.45 -15.03 -14.12
CA GLY A 198 26.97 -15.48 -12.83
C GLY A 198 25.67 -14.76 -12.45
N LYS A 199 24.85 -15.38 -11.61
CA LYS A 199 23.66 -14.75 -11.03
C LYS A 199 23.93 -14.41 -9.57
N PHE A 200 23.70 -13.17 -9.18
CA PHE A 200 23.89 -12.73 -7.81
C PHE A 200 22.59 -12.15 -7.26
N LYS A 201 22.14 -12.71 -6.16
CA LYS A 201 20.99 -12.23 -5.42
C LYS A 201 21.44 -11.15 -4.45
N ILE A 202 21.12 -9.89 -4.73
CA ILE A 202 21.58 -8.74 -3.94
C ILE A 202 20.80 -8.64 -2.64
N VAL A 203 19.48 -8.86 -2.69
CA VAL A 203 18.62 -8.75 -1.52
C VAL A 203 17.55 -9.82 -1.59
N LYS A 204 17.41 -10.52 -0.49
CA LYS A 204 16.19 -11.20 -0.12
C LYS A 204 15.87 -10.74 1.29
N ALA A 205 15.02 -9.74 1.41
CA ALA A 205 14.60 -9.23 2.71
C ALA A 205 13.13 -9.58 2.93
N ASP A 206 12.90 -10.37 3.97
CA ASP A 206 11.57 -10.61 4.53
C ASP A 206 11.55 -9.93 5.88
N ASP A 207 10.71 -8.92 6.08
CA ASP A 207 10.64 -8.22 7.36
C ASP A 207 9.18 -7.94 7.77
N TRP A 208 8.96 -8.03 9.09
CA TRP A 208 7.75 -7.58 9.76
C TRP A 208 8.01 -6.18 10.30
N GLY A 209 7.57 -5.19 9.58
CA GLY A 209 7.80 -3.79 9.96
C GLY A 209 6.53 -2.95 9.95
N TYR A 210 6.42 -2.16 10.98
CA TYR A 210 5.72 -0.90 11.21
C TYR A 210 4.20 -0.84 11.33
N LEU A 211 3.88 -0.32 12.50
CA LEU A 211 2.64 0.23 12.96
C LEU A 211 2.27 1.48 12.17
N ARG A 212 1.19 1.46 11.40
CA ARG A 212 0.54 2.65 10.86
C ARG A 212 -0.64 3.00 11.75
N TYR A 213 -0.63 4.17 12.38
CA TYR A 213 -1.78 4.69 13.09
C TYR A 213 -2.65 5.48 12.11
N LEU A 214 -3.90 5.11 11.98
CA LEU A 214 -4.92 5.89 11.30
C LEU A 214 -5.86 6.43 12.38
N LEU A 215 -5.73 7.72 12.70
CA LEU A 215 -6.73 8.46 13.46
C LEU A 215 -7.58 9.23 12.44
N GLU A 216 -8.83 8.87 12.33
CA GLU A 216 -9.76 9.49 11.42
C GLU A 216 -11.02 9.92 12.16
N SER A 217 -11.59 11.06 11.73
CA SER A 217 -12.88 11.58 12.18
C SER A 217 -13.86 11.57 11.00
N ARG A 218 -15.10 11.30 11.28
CA ARG A 218 -16.21 11.38 10.33
C ARG A 218 -16.99 12.67 10.53
#